data_c9ee39322410eecd58e2dc36c14c369f
#
_entry.id   c9ee39322410eecd58e2dc36c14c369f
#
_cell.length_a   1.000
_cell.length_b   1.000
_cell.length_c   1.000
_cell.angle_alpha   90.00
_cell.angle_beta   90.00
_cell.angle_gamma   90.00
#
_symmetry.space_group_name_H-M   'P 1'
#
loop_
_entity.id
_entity.type
_entity.pdbx_description
1 polymer ?
#
loop_
_entity_poly.entity_id
_entity_poly.type
_entity_poly.pdbx_seq_one_letter_code
_entity_poly.pdbx_strand_id
1 'polypeptide(L)'
;MGFTSLGLSAPILKAIEEKGYNTPSPIQLQAIPAVLAGKDVMAAAQTGTGKTAGFTLPILELLAKGPKVRANQVRALILTPTRELAAQIQDNVMLYGRHLPLKSAVVFGGVKINPQMQRMCKGADILVATPGRLMDLYNQNAVKFDQLEILVLDEADHMLDMGFIRDIRKILKLLPEKRQNLLFSATFSTEIRELAKGLVNNPVEISVSPANSTARTVEQCIYPADVKKKPDMLVKLVKEGNWQQVLVFMRTKHGANRLATYLNEQGLTAAAIHGNKSQGARTRALADFKAGEVRILVATDIAARGIDIPQLPQVVNFELPKIAEDYVHRIGRTGRAGEVGKAISLVSAIEAPELFAIERLTQALLPRVNLAGFEPTNQLPESKLDTRPLKPKKPKKPKKVEGAGENKGSAAENKPKAGHRGQPTGHARTAKKGGTHSAPKKPANRPRRSSSKPVTKSSSAKPI
;
A
#
# COMPACT_ATOMS: atom_id res chain seq x y z
N MET A 1 27.18 -16.20 -13.29
CA MET A 1 26.61 -15.46 -14.45
C MET A 1 26.49 -14.02 -14.08
N GLY A 2 26.96 -13.07 -14.90
CA GLY A 2 26.83 -11.62 -14.69
C GLY A 2 25.68 -11.03 -15.50
N PHE A 3 25.39 -9.74 -15.31
CA PHE A 3 24.36 -9.03 -16.09
C PHE A 3 24.64 -9.02 -17.61
N THR A 4 25.91 -9.10 -18.01
CA THR A 4 26.33 -9.17 -19.42
C THR A 4 25.77 -10.37 -20.18
N SER A 5 25.49 -11.48 -19.49
CA SER A 5 24.92 -12.69 -20.10
C SER A 5 23.39 -12.67 -20.22
N LEU A 6 22.72 -11.60 -19.77
CA LEU A 6 21.25 -11.52 -19.73
C LEU A 6 20.62 -10.85 -20.97
N GLY A 7 21.43 -10.48 -21.98
CA GLY A 7 20.93 -9.87 -23.23
C GLY A 7 20.59 -8.38 -23.12
N LEU A 8 21.16 -7.68 -22.15
CA LEU A 8 21.00 -6.24 -21.95
C LEU A 8 22.04 -5.46 -22.76
N SER A 9 21.65 -4.30 -23.32
CA SER A 9 22.51 -3.44 -24.10
C SER A 9 23.54 -2.67 -23.25
N ALA A 10 24.62 -2.22 -23.88
CA ALA A 10 25.70 -1.49 -23.23
C ALA A 10 25.25 -0.27 -22.40
N PRO A 11 24.30 0.58 -22.84
CA PRO A 11 23.81 1.69 -22.02
C PRO A 11 23.18 1.25 -20.68
N ILE A 12 22.45 0.13 -20.69
CA ILE A 12 21.82 -0.42 -19.47
C ILE A 12 22.89 -1.05 -18.58
N LEU A 13 23.83 -1.82 -19.15
CA LEU A 13 24.94 -2.43 -18.40
C LEU A 13 25.77 -1.36 -17.72
N LYS A 14 26.07 -0.25 -18.38
CA LYS A 14 26.77 0.91 -17.81
C LYS A 14 26.01 1.50 -16.60
N ALA A 15 24.70 1.66 -16.69
CA ALA A 15 23.88 2.17 -15.58
C ALA A 15 23.85 1.21 -14.38
N ILE A 16 23.89 -0.10 -14.63
CA ILE A 16 23.97 -1.16 -13.61
C ILE A 16 25.33 -1.11 -12.89
N GLU A 17 26.41 -0.97 -13.63
CA GLU A 17 27.77 -0.86 -13.11
C GLU A 17 27.94 0.41 -12.26
N GLU A 18 27.48 1.57 -12.76
CA GLU A 18 27.47 2.86 -12.01
C GLU A 18 26.68 2.76 -10.69
N LYS A 19 25.70 1.86 -10.61
CA LYS A 19 24.95 1.56 -9.37
C LYS A 19 25.68 0.61 -8.43
N GLY A 20 26.77 -0.03 -8.89
CA GLY A 20 27.52 -1.00 -8.12
C GLY A 20 26.87 -2.39 -8.06
N TYR A 21 26.02 -2.73 -9.03
CA TYR A 21 25.40 -4.06 -9.10
C TYR A 21 26.30 -5.00 -9.91
N ASN A 22 26.92 -5.95 -9.23
CA ASN A 22 27.88 -6.88 -9.85
C ASN A 22 27.24 -8.22 -10.24
N THR A 23 26.30 -8.71 -9.43
CA THR A 23 25.70 -10.04 -9.61
C THR A 23 24.17 -9.94 -9.63
N PRO A 24 23.51 -10.49 -10.67
CA PRO A 24 22.06 -10.54 -10.73
C PRO A 24 21.50 -11.48 -9.67
N SER A 25 20.41 -11.09 -9.06
CA SER A 25 19.69 -11.91 -8.09
C SER A 25 18.95 -13.08 -8.78
N PRO A 26 18.56 -14.13 -8.02
CA PRO A 26 17.85 -15.28 -8.59
C PRO A 26 16.59 -14.94 -9.37
N ILE A 27 15.83 -13.91 -8.94
CA ILE A 27 14.63 -13.44 -9.66
C ILE A 27 15.01 -12.74 -10.98
N GLN A 28 16.10 -11.99 -11.00
CA GLN A 28 16.59 -11.29 -12.19
C GLN A 28 17.13 -12.27 -13.24
N LEU A 29 17.86 -13.30 -12.82
CA LEU A 29 18.36 -14.36 -13.69
C LEU A 29 17.26 -15.08 -14.46
N GLN A 30 16.08 -15.24 -13.85
CA GLN A 30 14.94 -15.94 -14.46
C GLN A 30 14.00 -15.00 -15.20
N ALA A 31 13.71 -13.83 -14.61
CA ALA A 31 12.71 -12.92 -15.17
C ALA A 31 13.23 -12.14 -16.40
N ILE A 32 14.48 -11.64 -16.36
CA ILE A 32 15.00 -10.81 -17.44
C ILE A 32 14.98 -11.56 -18.80
N PRO A 33 15.50 -12.78 -18.93
CA PRO A 33 15.46 -13.50 -20.22
C PRO A 33 14.03 -13.82 -20.67
N ALA A 34 13.12 -14.16 -19.73
CA ALA A 34 11.73 -14.47 -20.05
C ALA A 34 11.00 -13.24 -20.61
N VAL A 35 11.20 -12.06 -19.99
CA VAL A 35 10.62 -10.80 -20.45
C VAL A 35 11.18 -10.39 -21.81
N LEU A 36 12.49 -10.49 -22.02
CA LEU A 36 13.13 -10.18 -23.30
C LEU A 36 12.66 -11.11 -24.43
N ALA A 37 12.31 -12.36 -24.11
CA ALA A 37 11.71 -13.29 -25.06
C ALA A 37 10.23 -13.00 -25.38
N GLY A 38 9.65 -11.91 -24.85
CA GLY A 38 8.26 -11.53 -25.08
C GLY A 38 7.22 -12.40 -24.38
N LYS A 39 7.63 -13.23 -23.40
CA LYS A 39 6.72 -14.12 -22.66
C LYS A 39 6.04 -13.35 -21.52
N ASP A 40 4.80 -13.69 -21.24
CA ASP A 40 4.15 -13.27 -20.00
C ASP A 40 4.86 -13.92 -18.81
N VAL A 41 4.97 -13.21 -17.70
CA VAL A 41 5.65 -13.66 -16.50
C VAL A 41 4.75 -13.57 -15.29
N MET A 42 4.76 -14.61 -14.46
CA MET A 42 4.15 -14.63 -13.14
C MET A 42 5.21 -14.96 -12.11
N ALA A 43 5.62 -13.96 -11.32
CA ALA A 43 6.78 -14.08 -10.43
C ALA A 43 6.40 -13.91 -8.95
N ALA A 44 6.67 -14.93 -8.13
CA ALA A 44 6.60 -14.87 -6.68
C ALA A 44 7.98 -14.62 -6.10
N ALA A 45 8.14 -13.44 -5.50
CA ALA A 45 9.36 -13.07 -4.79
C ALA A 45 9.09 -12.01 -3.74
N GLN A 46 9.77 -12.07 -2.62
CA GLN A 46 9.62 -11.11 -1.52
C GLN A 46 10.14 -9.72 -1.90
N THR A 47 9.74 -8.68 -1.16
CA THR A 47 10.33 -7.34 -1.31
C THR A 47 11.82 -7.38 -0.98
N GLY A 48 12.64 -6.63 -1.74
CA GLY A 48 14.10 -6.60 -1.57
C GLY A 48 14.88 -7.70 -2.28
N THR A 49 14.23 -8.61 -3.02
CA THR A 49 14.88 -9.65 -3.84
C THR A 49 15.34 -9.15 -5.20
N GLY A 50 15.10 -7.88 -5.54
CA GLY A 50 15.48 -7.30 -6.84
C GLY A 50 14.41 -7.37 -7.92
N LYS A 51 13.13 -7.62 -7.59
CA LYS A 51 11.99 -7.66 -8.54
C LYS A 51 11.95 -6.45 -9.47
N THR A 52 12.10 -5.24 -8.91
CA THR A 52 12.01 -3.99 -9.67
C THR A 52 13.00 -3.95 -10.83
N ALA A 53 14.26 -4.32 -10.61
CA ALA A 53 15.24 -4.44 -11.69
C ALA A 53 14.89 -5.60 -12.63
N GLY A 54 14.33 -6.71 -12.10
CA GLY A 54 13.92 -7.88 -12.86
C GLY A 54 12.89 -7.58 -13.97
N PHE A 55 12.02 -6.59 -13.79
CA PHE A 55 11.12 -6.15 -14.85
C PHE A 55 11.56 -4.83 -15.51
N THR A 56 12.15 -3.88 -14.79
CA THR A 56 12.51 -2.57 -15.36
C THR A 56 13.61 -2.67 -16.41
N LEU A 57 14.66 -3.46 -16.15
CA LEU A 57 15.79 -3.61 -17.09
C LEU A 57 15.37 -4.15 -18.45
N PRO A 58 14.63 -5.28 -18.54
CA PRO A 58 14.19 -5.78 -19.85
C PRO A 58 13.14 -4.87 -20.51
N ILE A 59 12.28 -4.17 -19.76
CA ILE A 59 11.36 -3.17 -20.34
C ILE A 59 12.13 -2.05 -21.01
N LEU A 60 13.15 -1.49 -20.36
CA LEU A 60 14.00 -0.46 -20.94
C LEU A 60 14.67 -0.94 -22.23
N GLU A 61 15.17 -2.18 -22.25
CA GLU A 61 15.80 -2.80 -23.43
C GLU A 61 14.81 -2.94 -24.58
N LEU A 62 13.60 -3.44 -24.33
CA LEU A 62 12.56 -3.62 -25.36
C LEU A 62 12.10 -2.28 -25.93
N LEU A 63 11.86 -1.30 -25.07
CA LEU A 63 11.34 0.01 -25.49
C LEU A 63 12.40 0.86 -26.19
N ALA A 64 13.68 0.67 -25.91
CA ALA A 64 14.76 1.40 -26.56
C ALA A 64 14.81 1.17 -28.10
N LYS A 65 14.36 0.01 -28.55
CA LYS A 65 14.33 -0.40 -29.97
C LYS A 65 13.03 -0.06 -30.69
N GLY A 66 12.00 0.42 -29.96
CA GLY A 66 10.67 0.64 -30.51
C GLY A 66 10.38 2.06 -30.99
N PRO A 67 9.17 2.33 -31.47
CA PRO A 67 8.76 3.64 -31.96
C PRO A 67 8.72 4.68 -30.84
N LYS A 68 8.83 5.96 -31.19
CA LYS A 68 8.66 7.06 -30.23
C LYS A 68 7.23 7.13 -29.71
N VAL A 69 7.10 7.40 -28.41
CA VAL A 69 5.81 7.63 -27.78
C VAL A 69 5.16 8.92 -28.27
N ARG A 70 3.85 8.86 -28.58
CA ARG A 70 3.04 10.03 -28.98
C ARG A 70 2.49 10.77 -27.75
N ALA A 71 1.96 11.97 -27.97
CA ALA A 71 1.32 12.79 -26.94
C ALA A 71 0.22 12.01 -26.20
N ASN A 72 0.19 12.11 -24.89
CA ASN A 72 -0.73 11.42 -23.98
C ASN A 72 -0.68 9.88 -24.02
N GLN A 73 0.20 9.27 -24.82
CA GLN A 73 0.34 7.82 -24.95
C GLN A 73 1.33 7.23 -23.95
N VAL A 74 1.20 5.94 -23.72
CA VAL A 74 2.05 5.14 -22.83
C VAL A 74 2.41 3.85 -23.55
N ARG A 75 3.70 3.42 -23.48
CA ARG A 75 4.17 2.16 -24.07
C ARG A 75 4.31 1.04 -23.03
N ALA A 76 4.80 1.36 -21.82
CA ALA A 76 4.77 0.44 -20.69
C ALA A 76 4.06 1.08 -19.50
N LEU A 77 3.14 0.33 -18.88
CA LEU A 77 2.39 0.73 -17.69
C LEU A 77 2.78 -0.16 -16.51
N ILE A 78 3.26 0.45 -15.42
CA ILE A 78 3.57 -0.24 -14.17
C ILE A 78 2.56 0.21 -13.11
N LEU A 79 1.68 -0.71 -12.69
CA LEU A 79 0.73 -0.48 -11.62
C LEU A 79 1.28 -0.96 -10.29
N THR A 80 1.14 -0.14 -9.25
CA THR A 80 1.63 -0.41 -7.91
C THR A 80 0.65 0.11 -6.84
N PRO A 81 0.55 -0.54 -5.65
CA PRO A 81 -0.46 -0.21 -4.65
C PRO A 81 -0.25 1.14 -3.97
N THR A 82 0.99 1.59 -3.80
CA THR A 82 1.31 2.75 -2.98
C THR A 82 2.06 3.84 -3.74
N ARG A 83 1.91 5.08 -3.26
CA ARG A 83 2.56 6.26 -3.86
C ARG A 83 4.08 6.21 -3.69
N GLU A 84 4.51 5.71 -2.55
CA GLU A 84 5.90 5.56 -2.18
C GLU A 84 6.60 4.56 -3.11
N LEU A 85 5.98 3.40 -3.33
CA LEU A 85 6.50 2.40 -4.26
C LEU A 85 6.50 2.92 -5.70
N ALA A 86 5.46 3.67 -6.09
CA ALA A 86 5.42 4.31 -7.41
C ALA A 86 6.60 5.28 -7.61
N ALA A 87 6.90 6.11 -6.61
CA ALA A 87 8.04 7.02 -6.66
C ALA A 87 9.38 6.27 -6.73
N GLN A 88 9.56 5.23 -5.93
CA GLN A 88 10.78 4.40 -5.92
C GLN A 88 11.00 3.67 -7.24
N ILE A 89 9.94 3.10 -7.83
CA ILE A 89 10.04 2.47 -9.16
C ILE A 89 10.43 3.51 -10.21
N GLN A 90 9.84 4.72 -10.16
CA GLN A 90 10.20 5.82 -11.05
C GLN A 90 11.68 6.20 -10.92
N ASP A 91 12.20 6.31 -9.70
CA ASP A 91 13.61 6.61 -9.44
C ASP A 91 14.52 5.52 -10.02
N ASN A 92 14.14 4.25 -9.88
CA ASN A 92 14.85 3.13 -10.48
C ASN A 92 14.79 3.15 -12.01
N VAL A 93 13.61 3.45 -12.60
CA VAL A 93 13.46 3.61 -14.06
C VAL A 93 14.39 4.71 -14.60
N MET A 94 14.43 5.86 -13.93
CA MET A 94 15.33 6.95 -14.30
C MET A 94 16.80 6.58 -14.14
N LEU A 95 17.14 5.87 -13.08
CA LEU A 95 18.50 5.42 -12.82
C LEU A 95 19.01 4.44 -13.88
N TYR A 96 18.23 3.38 -14.17
CA TYR A 96 18.64 2.36 -15.13
C TYR A 96 18.53 2.83 -16.58
N GLY A 97 17.60 3.77 -16.86
CA GLY A 97 17.39 4.34 -18.19
C GLY A 97 18.18 5.61 -18.49
N ARG A 98 19.11 6.05 -17.61
CA ARG A 98 19.81 7.34 -17.73
C ARG A 98 20.60 7.53 -19.03
N HIS A 99 21.04 6.44 -19.64
CA HIS A 99 21.78 6.45 -20.90
C HIS A 99 20.90 6.13 -22.12
N LEU A 100 19.56 6.09 -21.95
CA LEU A 100 18.59 5.82 -23.01
C LEU A 100 17.72 7.05 -23.30
N PRO A 101 17.28 7.28 -24.54
CA PRO A 101 16.42 8.40 -24.90
C PRO A 101 14.94 8.13 -24.57
N LEU A 102 14.65 7.43 -23.46
CA LEU A 102 13.31 7.06 -23.04
C LEU A 102 12.77 8.05 -22.00
N LYS A 103 11.47 8.34 -22.11
CA LYS A 103 10.75 9.21 -21.18
C LYS A 103 9.98 8.38 -20.17
N SER A 104 10.13 8.70 -18.90
CA SER A 104 9.33 8.08 -17.83
C SER A 104 8.55 9.11 -17.03
N ALA A 105 7.42 8.71 -16.50
CA ALA A 105 6.58 9.53 -15.64
C ALA A 105 5.98 8.71 -14.51
N VAL A 106 5.69 9.38 -13.37
CA VAL A 106 4.98 8.79 -12.26
C VAL A 106 3.73 9.58 -11.93
N VAL A 107 2.62 8.86 -11.67
CA VAL A 107 1.33 9.45 -11.30
C VAL A 107 0.70 8.73 -10.13
N PHE A 108 0.31 9.49 -9.10
CA PHE A 108 -0.33 8.96 -7.89
C PHE A 108 -1.23 10.01 -7.23
N GLY A 109 -2.18 9.53 -6.43
CA GLY A 109 -3.15 10.38 -5.73
C GLY A 109 -2.54 11.20 -4.58
N GLY A 110 -3.35 12.10 -3.99
CA GLY A 110 -2.96 12.90 -2.83
C GLY A 110 -2.05 14.10 -3.10
N VAL A 111 -1.81 14.40 -4.38
CA VAL A 111 -1.14 15.61 -4.88
C VAL A 111 -1.96 16.21 -6.01
N LYS A 112 -1.66 17.46 -6.41
CA LYS A 112 -2.37 18.16 -7.50
C LYS A 112 -2.28 17.35 -8.80
N ILE A 113 -3.41 17.26 -9.53
CA ILE A 113 -3.48 16.46 -10.78
C ILE A 113 -2.87 17.20 -11.97
N ASN A 114 -3.06 18.53 -12.06
CA ASN A 114 -2.65 19.32 -13.22
C ASN A 114 -1.16 19.18 -13.60
N PRO A 115 -0.20 19.20 -12.66
CA PRO A 115 1.20 18.96 -13.02
C PRO A 115 1.45 17.57 -13.60
N GLN A 116 0.64 16.57 -13.19
CA GLN A 116 0.76 15.21 -13.74
C GLN A 116 0.16 15.13 -15.15
N MET A 117 -0.97 15.82 -15.40
CA MET A 117 -1.53 15.95 -16.75
C MET A 117 -0.52 16.61 -17.70
N GLN A 118 0.11 17.70 -17.28
CA GLN A 118 1.12 18.40 -18.09
C GLN A 118 2.31 17.50 -18.46
N ARG A 119 2.76 16.63 -17.54
CA ARG A 119 3.82 15.65 -17.85
C ARG A 119 3.40 14.68 -18.94
N MET A 120 2.12 14.26 -18.94
CA MET A 120 1.59 13.32 -19.92
C MET A 120 1.37 13.92 -21.31
N CYS A 121 1.28 15.25 -21.46
CA CYS A 121 1.11 15.90 -22.77
C CYS A 121 2.22 15.52 -23.78
N LYS A 122 3.42 15.17 -23.30
CA LYS A 122 4.55 14.75 -24.17
C LYS A 122 4.60 13.22 -24.38
N GLY A 123 3.66 12.47 -23.78
CA GLY A 123 3.70 11.01 -23.67
C GLY A 123 4.81 10.53 -22.73
N ALA A 124 4.71 9.27 -22.32
CA ALA A 124 5.72 8.59 -21.51
C ALA A 124 5.95 7.17 -22.05
N ASP A 125 7.19 6.81 -22.34
CA ASP A 125 7.52 5.44 -22.71
C ASP A 125 7.20 4.50 -21.56
N ILE A 126 7.50 4.92 -20.33
CA ILE A 126 7.17 4.16 -19.11
C ILE A 126 6.35 5.04 -18.16
N LEU A 127 5.15 4.60 -17.81
CA LEU A 127 4.30 5.24 -16.81
C LEU A 127 4.18 4.35 -15.58
N VAL A 128 4.63 4.86 -14.42
CA VAL A 128 4.40 4.23 -13.11
C VAL A 128 3.18 4.87 -12.46
N ALA A 129 2.20 4.07 -12.03
CA ALA A 129 0.93 4.61 -11.57
C ALA A 129 0.33 3.87 -10.39
N THR A 130 -0.39 4.60 -9.51
CA THR A 130 -1.38 3.99 -8.62
C THR A 130 -2.75 3.95 -9.30
N PRO A 131 -3.56 2.87 -9.12
CA PRO A 131 -4.77 2.62 -9.90
C PRO A 131 -5.76 3.79 -9.94
N GLY A 132 -6.09 4.39 -8.78
CA GLY A 132 -7.06 5.47 -8.71
C GLY A 132 -6.66 6.71 -9.52
N ARG A 133 -5.42 7.18 -9.40
CA ARG A 133 -4.95 8.36 -10.13
C ARG A 133 -4.82 8.09 -11.64
N LEU A 134 -4.48 6.88 -12.02
CA LEU A 134 -4.46 6.51 -13.44
C LEU A 134 -5.86 6.65 -14.05
N MET A 135 -6.90 6.16 -13.33
CA MET A 135 -8.29 6.31 -13.77
C MET A 135 -8.72 7.78 -13.83
N ASP A 136 -8.32 8.61 -12.85
CA ASP A 136 -8.59 10.06 -12.88
C ASP A 136 -8.02 10.72 -14.13
N LEU A 137 -6.78 10.38 -14.50
CA LEU A 137 -6.11 10.94 -15.70
C LEU A 137 -6.72 10.41 -17.00
N TYR A 138 -7.09 9.13 -17.05
CA TYR A 138 -7.79 8.55 -18.20
C TYR A 138 -9.14 9.22 -18.43
N ASN A 139 -9.94 9.39 -17.38
CA ASN A 139 -11.25 10.05 -17.47
C ASN A 139 -11.16 11.52 -17.91
N GLN A 140 -10.00 12.17 -17.70
CA GLN A 140 -9.72 13.53 -18.16
C GLN A 140 -8.98 13.56 -19.51
N ASN A 141 -8.91 12.45 -20.26
CA ASN A 141 -8.21 12.31 -21.54
C ASN A 141 -6.72 12.70 -21.50
N ALA A 142 -6.10 12.69 -20.32
CA ALA A 142 -4.69 13.02 -20.16
C ALA A 142 -3.76 11.81 -20.38
N VAL A 143 -4.31 10.58 -20.37
CA VAL A 143 -3.59 9.33 -20.65
C VAL A 143 -4.40 8.49 -21.62
N LYS A 144 -3.72 7.88 -22.59
CA LYS A 144 -4.26 6.94 -23.59
C LYS A 144 -3.35 5.72 -23.67
N PHE A 145 -3.91 4.58 -24.09
CA PHE A 145 -3.21 3.29 -24.08
C PHE A 145 -3.05 2.65 -25.46
N ASP A 146 -3.32 3.38 -26.56
CA ASP A 146 -3.28 2.79 -27.91
C ASP A 146 -1.87 2.31 -28.32
N GLN A 147 -0.80 2.81 -27.66
CA GLN A 147 0.58 2.38 -27.88
C GLN A 147 1.10 1.45 -26.77
N LEU A 148 0.22 0.92 -25.91
CA LEU A 148 0.67 0.09 -24.80
C LEU A 148 1.15 -1.29 -25.28
N GLU A 149 2.39 -1.59 -24.98
CA GLU A 149 3.07 -2.84 -25.34
C GLU A 149 3.23 -3.77 -24.12
N ILE A 150 3.45 -3.19 -22.93
CA ILE A 150 3.78 -3.94 -21.71
C ILE A 150 2.96 -3.44 -20.51
N LEU A 151 2.37 -4.37 -19.76
CA LEU A 151 1.72 -4.11 -18.49
C LEU A 151 2.45 -4.85 -17.36
N VAL A 152 2.77 -4.14 -16.28
CA VAL A 152 3.28 -4.72 -15.04
C VAL A 152 2.28 -4.48 -13.90
N LEU A 153 1.95 -5.51 -13.16
CA LEU A 153 1.33 -5.42 -11.84
C LEU A 153 2.38 -5.77 -10.79
N ASP A 154 2.87 -4.79 -10.04
CA ASP A 154 3.83 -5.02 -8.96
C ASP A 154 3.15 -4.96 -7.60
N GLU A 155 3.53 -5.86 -6.69
CA GLU A 155 2.86 -6.10 -5.40
C GLU A 155 1.35 -6.35 -5.57
N ALA A 156 1.00 -7.27 -6.47
CA ALA A 156 -0.39 -7.56 -6.82
C ALA A 156 -1.23 -8.05 -5.61
N ASP A 157 -0.65 -8.83 -4.72
CA ASP A 157 -1.25 -9.24 -3.44
C ASP A 157 -1.64 -8.02 -2.58
N HIS A 158 -0.76 -7.04 -2.44
CA HIS A 158 -1.05 -5.81 -1.71
C HIS A 158 -2.14 -4.98 -2.41
N MET A 159 -2.18 -4.95 -3.73
CA MET A 159 -3.28 -4.29 -4.45
C MET A 159 -4.63 -4.94 -4.16
N LEU A 160 -4.68 -6.27 -4.04
CA LEU A 160 -5.90 -7.01 -3.67
C LEU A 160 -6.31 -6.70 -2.22
N ASP A 161 -5.37 -6.74 -1.27
CA ASP A 161 -5.61 -6.43 0.14
C ASP A 161 -6.17 -5.01 0.33
N MET A 162 -5.69 -4.04 -0.45
CA MET A 162 -6.17 -2.67 -0.45
C MET A 162 -7.50 -2.47 -1.17
N GLY A 163 -8.06 -3.52 -1.79
CA GLY A 163 -9.35 -3.50 -2.47
C GLY A 163 -9.33 -2.96 -3.90
N PHE A 164 -8.16 -2.78 -4.51
CA PHE A 164 -8.01 -2.25 -5.87
C PHE A 164 -8.43 -3.22 -6.98
N ILE A 165 -8.88 -4.43 -6.65
CA ILE A 165 -9.30 -5.43 -7.67
C ILE A 165 -10.33 -4.87 -8.67
N ARG A 166 -11.27 -4.04 -8.21
CA ARG A 166 -12.27 -3.43 -9.07
C ARG A 166 -11.66 -2.40 -10.03
N ASP A 167 -10.71 -1.60 -9.55
CA ASP A 167 -10.03 -0.58 -10.36
C ASP A 167 -9.07 -1.24 -11.35
N ILE A 168 -8.34 -2.28 -10.95
CA ILE A 168 -7.50 -3.08 -11.84
C ILE A 168 -8.34 -3.66 -12.97
N ARG A 169 -9.49 -4.30 -12.68
CA ARG A 169 -10.38 -4.85 -13.71
C ARG A 169 -10.93 -3.79 -14.67
N LYS A 170 -11.20 -2.56 -14.17
CA LYS A 170 -11.59 -1.43 -15.05
C LYS A 170 -10.44 -1.03 -15.96
N ILE A 171 -9.23 -0.86 -15.41
CA ILE A 171 -8.04 -0.51 -16.19
C ILE A 171 -7.79 -1.56 -17.27
N LEU A 172 -7.80 -2.85 -16.94
CA LEU A 172 -7.55 -3.94 -17.89
C LEU A 172 -8.49 -3.92 -19.11
N LYS A 173 -9.75 -3.48 -18.93
CA LYS A 173 -10.72 -3.31 -20.03
C LYS A 173 -10.40 -2.15 -20.99
N LEU A 174 -9.53 -1.23 -20.58
CA LEU A 174 -9.14 -0.06 -21.37
C LEU A 174 -7.85 -0.30 -22.16
N LEU A 175 -7.14 -1.39 -21.85
CA LEU A 175 -5.84 -1.69 -22.44
C LEU A 175 -6.01 -2.53 -23.72
N PRO A 176 -5.10 -2.40 -24.71
CA PRO A 176 -5.08 -3.24 -25.90
C PRO A 176 -4.98 -4.72 -25.52
N GLU A 177 -5.62 -5.60 -26.30
CA GLU A 177 -5.55 -7.05 -26.10
C GLU A 177 -4.13 -7.59 -26.33
N LYS A 178 -3.48 -7.12 -27.40
CA LYS A 178 -2.11 -7.52 -27.73
C LYS A 178 -1.11 -6.71 -26.90
N ARG A 179 -0.65 -7.30 -25.81
CA ARG A 179 0.38 -6.76 -24.92
C ARG A 179 1.06 -7.88 -24.16
N GLN A 180 2.25 -7.63 -23.68
CA GLN A 180 2.93 -8.51 -22.72
C GLN A 180 2.47 -8.16 -21.30
N ASN A 181 2.20 -9.17 -20.45
CA ASN A 181 1.76 -8.96 -19.08
C ASN A 181 2.74 -9.57 -18.09
N LEU A 182 3.14 -8.79 -17.10
CA LEU A 182 4.07 -9.16 -16.06
C LEU A 182 3.39 -9.01 -14.70
N LEU A 183 3.23 -10.10 -13.97
CA LEU A 183 2.58 -10.14 -12.65
C LEU A 183 3.62 -10.47 -11.58
N PHE A 184 3.94 -9.50 -10.72
CA PHE A 184 4.84 -9.67 -9.59
C PHE A 184 4.06 -9.59 -8.27
N SER A 185 4.30 -10.55 -7.39
CA SER A 185 3.64 -10.68 -6.09
C SER A 185 4.61 -11.26 -5.05
N ALA A 186 4.34 -11.11 -3.76
CA ALA A 186 5.08 -11.85 -2.74
C ALA A 186 4.58 -13.29 -2.63
N THR A 187 3.31 -13.54 -2.96
CA THR A 187 2.67 -14.86 -2.84
C THR A 187 1.81 -15.20 -4.05
N PHE A 188 1.64 -16.50 -4.32
CA PHE A 188 0.68 -17.02 -5.29
C PHE A 188 -0.59 -17.53 -4.59
N SER A 189 -1.29 -16.65 -3.88
CA SER A 189 -2.57 -16.99 -3.27
C SER A 189 -3.63 -17.37 -4.32
N THR A 190 -4.73 -17.98 -3.88
CA THR A 190 -5.84 -18.33 -4.76
C THR A 190 -6.39 -17.09 -5.49
N GLU A 191 -6.49 -15.98 -4.80
CA GLU A 191 -6.96 -14.70 -5.34
C GLU A 191 -6.01 -14.14 -6.41
N ILE A 192 -4.69 -14.28 -6.21
CA ILE A 192 -3.68 -13.88 -7.21
C ILE A 192 -3.76 -14.79 -8.43
N ARG A 193 -3.92 -16.10 -8.25
CA ARG A 193 -4.10 -17.03 -9.37
C ARG A 193 -5.40 -16.76 -10.16
N GLU A 194 -6.49 -16.39 -9.48
CA GLU A 194 -7.73 -15.97 -10.13
C GLU A 194 -7.57 -14.65 -10.91
N LEU A 195 -6.80 -13.69 -10.38
CA LEU A 195 -6.45 -12.47 -11.12
C LEU A 195 -5.61 -12.80 -12.36
N ALA A 196 -4.65 -13.69 -12.22
CA ALA A 196 -3.74 -14.10 -13.29
C ALA A 196 -4.46 -14.78 -14.45
N LYS A 197 -5.47 -15.65 -14.19
CA LYS A 197 -6.24 -16.36 -15.23
C LYS A 197 -6.85 -15.46 -16.33
N GLY A 198 -7.19 -14.21 -15.97
CA GLY A 198 -7.74 -13.25 -16.94
C GLY A 198 -6.73 -12.20 -17.41
N LEU A 199 -5.47 -12.31 -16.99
CA LEU A 199 -4.45 -11.31 -17.23
C LEU A 199 -3.29 -11.84 -18.08
N VAL A 200 -2.71 -12.97 -17.69
CA VAL A 200 -1.50 -13.54 -18.32
C VAL A 200 -1.85 -14.73 -19.20
N ASN A 201 -1.16 -14.85 -20.33
CA ASN A 201 -1.32 -15.95 -21.28
C ASN A 201 -0.09 -16.86 -21.28
N ASN A 202 -0.26 -18.11 -20.88
CA ASN A 202 0.80 -19.12 -20.77
C ASN A 202 2.10 -18.55 -20.14
N PRO A 203 2.04 -18.02 -18.90
CA PRO A 203 3.15 -17.31 -18.30
C PRO A 203 4.29 -18.24 -17.90
N VAL A 204 5.50 -17.70 -17.90
CA VAL A 204 6.61 -18.30 -17.17
C VAL A 204 6.38 -18.07 -15.68
N GLU A 205 6.12 -19.14 -14.93
CA GLU A 205 6.00 -19.06 -13.47
C GLU A 205 7.38 -19.13 -12.81
N ILE A 206 7.73 -18.11 -12.03
CA ILE A 206 9.00 -17.99 -11.32
C ILE A 206 8.72 -17.91 -9.82
N SER A 207 9.33 -18.79 -9.04
CA SER A 207 9.24 -18.77 -7.58
C SER A 207 10.63 -18.93 -6.98
N VAL A 208 11.14 -17.85 -6.37
CA VAL A 208 12.53 -17.81 -5.89
C VAL A 208 12.71 -18.03 -4.41
N SER A 209 11.62 -18.04 -3.65
CA SER A 209 11.68 -18.25 -2.19
C SER A 209 10.50 -19.07 -1.72
N PRO A 210 10.70 -20.07 -0.86
CA PRO A 210 9.60 -20.76 -0.17
C PRO A 210 8.73 -19.76 0.58
N ALA A 211 7.43 -20.01 0.63
CA ALA A 211 6.54 -19.26 1.50
C ALA A 211 7.10 -19.25 2.94
N ASN A 212 7.10 -18.08 3.59
CA ASN A 212 7.60 -17.88 4.96
C ASN A 212 9.14 -18.04 5.17
N SER A 213 9.95 -18.06 4.12
CA SER A 213 11.42 -18.13 4.27
C SER A 213 12.01 -16.95 5.07
N THR A 214 11.44 -15.76 4.97
CA THR A 214 11.85 -14.57 5.74
C THR A 214 11.72 -14.77 7.25
N ALA A 215 10.68 -15.48 7.71
CA ALA A 215 10.49 -15.76 9.13
C ALA A 215 11.61 -16.63 9.71
N ARG A 216 12.36 -17.38 8.89
CA ARG A 216 13.47 -18.23 9.31
C ARG A 216 14.83 -17.53 9.36
N THR A 217 14.97 -16.40 8.66
CA THR A 217 16.24 -15.64 8.57
C THR A 217 16.30 -14.45 9.52
N VAL A 218 15.19 -14.10 10.17
CA VAL A 218 15.08 -12.98 11.10
C VAL A 218 15.07 -13.51 12.53
N GLU A 219 15.94 -12.98 13.40
CA GLU A 219 15.87 -13.23 14.84
C GLU A 219 14.57 -12.60 15.39
N GLN A 220 13.73 -13.43 16.01
CA GLN A 220 12.42 -12.99 16.48
C GLN A 220 12.30 -13.19 17.99
N CYS A 221 11.75 -12.22 18.72
CA CYS A 221 11.40 -12.39 20.11
C CYS A 221 10.16 -11.55 20.46
N ILE A 222 9.51 -11.93 21.56
CA ILE A 222 8.40 -11.18 22.12
C ILE A 222 8.73 -10.73 23.56
N TYR A 223 8.28 -9.52 23.88
CA TYR A 223 8.32 -8.96 25.22
C TYR A 223 6.88 -8.88 25.74
N PRO A 224 6.48 -9.74 26.69
CA PRO A 224 5.18 -9.62 27.35
C PRO A 224 5.09 -8.29 28.10
N ALA A 225 4.02 -7.51 27.88
CA ALA A 225 3.85 -6.21 28.53
C ALA A 225 2.37 -5.82 28.65
N ASP A 226 2.03 -5.09 29.69
CA ASP A 226 0.74 -4.41 29.76
C ASP A 226 0.66 -3.32 28.70
N VAL A 227 -0.53 -3.11 28.09
CA VAL A 227 -0.75 -2.12 27.02
C VAL A 227 -0.24 -0.73 27.41
N LYS A 228 -0.46 -0.32 28.66
CA LYS A 228 -0.06 1.02 29.14
C LYS A 228 1.45 1.15 29.32
N LYS A 229 2.17 0.07 29.56
CA LYS A 229 3.64 0.07 29.76
C LYS A 229 4.44 -0.08 28.47
N LYS A 230 3.80 -0.44 27.33
CA LYS A 230 4.50 -0.62 26.04
C LYS A 230 5.29 0.62 25.57
N PRO A 231 4.81 1.88 25.70
CA PRO A 231 5.59 3.04 25.29
C PRO A 231 6.91 3.17 26.05
N ASP A 232 6.87 3.02 27.39
CA ASP A 232 8.04 3.12 28.26
C ASP A 232 9.02 1.97 28.01
N MET A 233 8.49 0.74 27.80
CA MET A 233 9.27 -0.42 27.41
C MET A 233 10.02 -0.18 26.10
N LEU A 234 9.35 0.40 25.07
CA LEU A 234 10.00 0.73 23.81
C LEU A 234 11.12 1.75 23.99
N VAL A 235 10.91 2.80 24.79
CA VAL A 235 11.94 3.80 25.12
C VAL A 235 13.15 3.14 25.77
N LYS A 236 12.94 2.26 26.74
CA LYS A 236 14.01 1.52 27.42
C LYS A 236 14.78 0.65 26.43
N LEU A 237 14.10 -0.16 25.63
CA LEU A 237 14.75 -1.03 24.64
C LEU A 237 15.58 -0.25 23.62
N VAL A 238 15.06 0.88 23.12
CA VAL A 238 15.78 1.73 22.15
C VAL A 238 17.02 2.38 22.79
N LYS A 239 16.90 2.86 24.04
CA LYS A 239 18.01 3.53 24.75
C LYS A 239 19.09 2.53 25.14
N GLU A 240 18.73 1.43 25.81
CA GLU A 240 19.69 0.40 26.27
C GLU A 240 20.36 -0.33 25.09
N GLY A 241 19.58 -0.62 24.03
CA GLY A 241 20.11 -1.26 22.81
C GLY A 241 20.84 -0.31 21.87
N ASN A 242 20.86 0.99 22.19
CA ASN A 242 21.40 2.07 21.33
C ASN A 242 20.95 1.97 19.86
N TRP A 243 19.68 1.62 19.62
CA TRP A 243 19.15 1.40 18.27
C TRP A 243 19.06 2.71 17.51
N GLN A 244 19.69 2.80 16.34
CA GLN A 244 19.79 4.06 15.57
C GLN A 244 18.70 4.18 14.50
N GLN A 245 18.17 3.06 13.96
CA GLN A 245 17.18 3.09 12.90
C GLN A 245 16.15 1.98 13.14
N VAL A 246 14.93 2.37 13.56
CA VAL A 246 13.89 1.44 14.00
C VAL A 246 12.58 1.73 13.26
N LEU A 247 12.01 0.71 12.65
CA LEU A 247 10.64 0.78 12.11
C LEU A 247 9.67 0.17 13.12
N VAL A 248 8.72 0.98 13.59
CA VAL A 248 7.72 0.58 14.59
C VAL A 248 6.35 0.49 13.95
N PHE A 249 5.71 -0.68 14.08
CA PHE A 249 4.39 -0.92 13.52
C PHE A 249 3.26 -0.69 14.54
N MET A 250 2.27 0.10 14.13
CA MET A 250 1.04 0.41 14.85
C MET A 250 -0.20 0.01 14.04
N ARG A 251 -1.27 -0.43 14.70
CA ARG A 251 -2.55 -0.75 14.01
C ARG A 251 -3.29 0.51 13.54
N THR A 252 -3.17 1.62 14.28
CA THR A 252 -3.97 2.82 14.05
C THR A 252 -3.13 4.05 13.78
N LYS A 253 -3.65 4.93 12.89
CA LYS A 253 -3.03 6.22 12.56
C LYS A 253 -2.97 7.19 13.75
N HIS A 254 -3.96 7.15 14.65
CA HIS A 254 -3.96 7.97 15.87
C HIS A 254 -2.94 7.44 16.88
N GLY A 255 -2.82 6.12 17.02
CA GLY A 255 -1.78 5.48 17.82
C GLY A 255 -0.38 5.84 17.32
N ALA A 256 -0.16 5.80 16.01
CA ALA A 256 1.12 6.14 15.41
C ALA A 256 1.53 7.60 15.71
N ASN A 257 0.61 8.57 15.59
CA ASN A 257 0.91 9.95 15.96
C ASN A 257 1.24 10.09 17.45
N ARG A 258 0.41 9.51 18.32
CA ARG A 258 0.57 9.60 19.77
C ARG A 258 1.89 8.99 20.23
N LEU A 259 2.26 7.82 19.68
CA LEU A 259 3.53 7.18 19.99
C LEU A 259 4.73 8.03 19.50
N ALA A 260 4.68 8.56 18.28
CA ALA A 260 5.75 9.42 17.76
C ALA A 260 5.91 10.69 18.59
N THR A 261 4.84 11.33 19.04
CA THR A 261 4.89 12.48 19.95
C THR A 261 5.54 12.10 21.27
N TYR A 262 5.09 11.01 21.89
CA TYR A 262 5.64 10.50 23.15
C TYR A 262 7.14 10.18 23.04
N LEU A 263 7.59 9.53 21.98
CA LEU A 263 9.01 9.23 21.77
C LEU A 263 9.86 10.49 21.65
N ASN A 264 9.37 11.52 20.96
CA ASN A 264 10.06 12.83 20.89
C ASN A 264 10.17 13.50 22.27
N GLU A 265 9.12 13.44 23.09
CA GLU A 265 9.13 13.93 24.47
C GLU A 265 10.16 13.18 25.34
N GLN A 266 10.45 11.91 25.03
CA GLN A 266 11.48 11.10 25.68
C GLN A 266 12.90 11.30 25.10
N GLY A 267 13.08 12.27 24.19
CA GLY A 267 14.37 12.58 23.56
C GLY A 267 14.78 11.62 22.44
N LEU A 268 13.84 10.86 21.88
CA LEU A 268 14.06 9.97 20.73
C LEU A 268 13.44 10.58 19.49
N THR A 269 14.25 10.95 18.47
CA THR A 269 13.72 11.52 17.23
C THR A 269 12.81 10.53 16.52
N ALA A 270 11.52 10.87 16.40
CA ALA A 270 10.50 9.98 15.84
C ALA A 270 9.55 10.72 14.89
N ALA A 271 9.18 10.05 13.80
CA ALA A 271 8.18 10.53 12.86
C ALA A 271 7.09 9.47 12.61
N ALA A 272 5.86 9.92 12.40
CA ALA A 272 4.74 9.03 12.05
C ALA A 272 4.43 9.08 10.56
N ILE A 273 4.25 7.88 9.95
CA ILE A 273 3.83 7.73 8.56
C ILE A 273 2.54 6.90 8.48
N HIS A 274 1.47 7.51 7.95
CA HIS A 274 0.16 6.87 7.80
C HIS A 274 -0.72 7.62 6.81
N GLY A 275 -1.87 7.02 6.42
CA GLY A 275 -2.75 7.54 5.36
C GLY A 275 -3.30 8.96 5.57
N ASN A 276 -3.37 9.48 6.80
CA ASN A 276 -3.86 10.85 7.08
C ASN A 276 -2.76 11.92 7.01
N LYS A 277 -1.48 11.55 6.85
CA LYS A 277 -0.40 12.51 6.60
C LYS A 277 -0.45 12.99 5.14
N SER A 278 -0.15 14.28 4.90
CA SER A 278 0.03 14.77 3.54
C SER A 278 1.18 14.05 2.83
N GLN A 279 1.17 13.98 1.50
CA GLN A 279 2.23 13.32 0.76
C GLN A 279 3.60 13.96 1.04
N GLY A 280 3.67 15.29 1.11
CA GLY A 280 4.92 15.98 1.45
C GLY A 280 5.46 15.59 2.84
N ALA A 281 4.57 15.48 3.85
CA ALA A 281 4.98 15.04 5.19
C ALA A 281 5.49 13.58 5.19
N ARG A 282 4.86 12.69 4.42
CA ARG A 282 5.27 11.28 4.29
C ARG A 282 6.63 11.17 3.59
N THR A 283 6.81 11.89 2.49
CA THR A 283 8.08 11.90 1.75
C THR A 283 9.22 12.45 2.62
N ARG A 284 8.98 13.54 3.38
CA ARG A 284 9.98 14.10 4.31
C ARG A 284 10.32 13.11 5.41
N ALA A 285 9.31 12.57 6.13
CA ALA A 285 9.55 11.61 7.20
C ALA A 285 10.37 10.38 6.74
N LEU A 286 10.13 9.91 5.52
CA LEU A 286 10.88 8.80 4.94
C LEU A 286 12.30 9.21 4.56
N ALA A 287 12.49 10.41 4.02
CA ALA A 287 13.82 10.94 3.68
C ALA A 287 14.66 11.16 4.94
N ASP A 288 14.10 11.81 5.96
CA ASP A 288 14.77 12.07 7.25
C ASP A 288 15.12 10.75 7.97
N PHE A 289 14.24 9.73 7.87
CA PHE A 289 14.52 8.40 8.41
C PHE A 289 15.66 7.68 7.65
N LYS A 290 15.70 7.79 6.33
CA LYS A 290 16.79 7.23 5.51
C LYS A 290 18.12 7.94 5.74
N ALA A 291 18.09 9.24 6.04
CA ALA A 291 19.27 10.05 6.36
C ALA A 291 19.76 9.83 7.81
N GLY A 292 19.00 9.12 8.66
CA GLY A 292 19.33 8.92 10.08
C GLY A 292 18.97 10.10 11.00
N GLU A 293 18.37 11.17 10.48
CA GLU A 293 17.88 12.31 11.27
C GLU A 293 16.69 11.94 12.14
N VAL A 294 15.82 11.08 11.62
CA VAL A 294 14.74 10.42 12.36
C VAL A 294 15.17 9.01 12.71
N ARG A 295 15.31 8.75 14.01
CA ARG A 295 15.74 7.45 14.56
C ARG A 295 14.63 6.40 14.53
N ILE A 296 13.37 6.81 14.75
CA ILE A 296 12.22 5.91 14.86
C ILE A 296 11.14 6.33 13.87
N LEU A 297 10.82 5.44 12.90
CA LEU A 297 9.69 5.64 12.00
C LEU A 297 8.50 4.82 12.50
N VAL A 298 7.43 5.48 12.96
CA VAL A 298 6.21 4.83 13.42
C VAL A 298 5.20 4.75 12.28
N ALA A 299 4.90 3.55 11.83
CA ALA A 299 4.11 3.30 10.62
C ALA A 299 2.87 2.45 10.86
N THR A 300 1.82 2.67 10.07
CA THR A 300 0.74 1.70 9.92
C THR A 300 1.06 0.74 8.76
N ASP A 301 0.49 -0.48 8.79
CA ASP A 301 0.74 -1.51 7.76
C ASP A 301 0.61 -0.96 6.34
N ILE A 302 -0.50 -0.28 6.04
CA ILE A 302 -0.76 0.30 4.71
C ILE A 302 0.32 1.31 4.30
N ALA A 303 0.83 2.09 5.25
CA ALA A 303 1.84 3.10 4.95
C ALA A 303 3.26 2.55 4.86
N ALA A 304 3.54 1.46 5.56
CA ALA A 304 4.83 0.78 5.53
C ALA A 304 4.98 -0.21 4.35
N ARG A 305 3.86 -0.60 3.72
CA ARG A 305 3.89 -1.42 2.51
C ARG A 305 4.51 -0.63 1.35
N GLY A 306 5.33 -1.29 0.56
CA GLY A 306 6.01 -0.68 -0.58
C GLY A 306 7.10 0.34 -0.21
N ILE A 307 7.37 0.58 1.07
CA ILE A 307 8.53 1.40 1.46
C ILE A 307 9.78 0.52 1.35
N ASP A 308 10.68 0.92 0.46
CA ASP A 308 12.02 0.36 0.42
C ASP A 308 12.90 1.14 1.40
N ILE A 309 13.15 0.51 2.53
CA ILE A 309 14.15 0.97 3.48
C ILE A 309 15.21 -0.13 3.46
N PRO A 310 16.45 0.20 3.05
CA PRO A 310 17.50 -0.80 3.04
C PRO A 310 17.76 -1.31 4.46
N GLN A 311 17.80 -2.61 4.60
CA GLN A 311 18.35 -3.36 5.75
C GLN A 311 18.16 -2.73 7.12
N LEU A 312 16.91 -2.69 7.60
CA LEU A 312 16.67 -2.20 8.96
C LEU A 312 17.29 -3.19 9.97
N PRO A 313 18.13 -2.71 10.90
CA PRO A 313 18.63 -3.58 11.96
C PRO A 313 17.52 -4.07 12.89
N GLN A 314 16.52 -3.21 13.17
CA GLN A 314 15.41 -3.55 14.06
C GLN A 314 14.05 -3.20 13.46
N VAL A 315 13.10 -4.13 13.63
CA VAL A 315 11.67 -3.93 13.39
C VAL A 315 10.91 -4.23 14.69
N VAL A 316 10.02 -3.33 15.08
CA VAL A 316 9.20 -3.50 16.28
C VAL A 316 7.71 -3.58 15.93
N ASN A 317 7.06 -4.67 16.28
CA ASN A 317 5.61 -4.75 16.33
C ASN A 317 5.15 -4.20 17.68
N PHE A 318 4.86 -2.91 17.77
CA PHE A 318 4.29 -2.31 18.99
C PHE A 318 2.89 -2.87 19.29
N GLU A 319 2.14 -3.14 18.24
CA GLU A 319 0.89 -3.91 18.28
C GLU A 319 0.97 -5.02 17.23
N LEU A 320 0.57 -6.25 17.58
CA LEU A 320 0.53 -7.34 16.61
C LEU A 320 -0.50 -7.07 15.52
N PRO A 321 -0.26 -7.49 14.27
CA PRO A 321 -1.24 -7.35 13.20
C PRO A 321 -2.44 -8.28 13.45
N LYS A 322 -3.62 -7.88 12.94
CA LYS A 322 -4.83 -8.73 13.01
C LYS A 322 -4.80 -9.90 12.03
N ILE A 323 -4.01 -9.79 10.99
CA ILE A 323 -3.83 -10.80 9.94
C ILE A 323 -2.41 -11.34 10.09
N ALA A 324 -2.29 -12.65 10.31
CA ALA A 324 -0.98 -13.25 10.60
C ALA A 324 0.02 -13.09 9.44
N GLU A 325 -0.46 -13.08 8.20
CA GLU A 325 0.35 -12.87 7.00
C GLU A 325 1.04 -11.49 7.00
N ASP A 326 0.40 -10.45 7.57
CA ASP A 326 0.99 -9.12 7.72
C ASP A 326 2.23 -9.13 8.62
N TYR A 327 2.29 -10.05 9.59
CA TYR A 327 3.47 -10.20 10.44
C TYR A 327 4.72 -10.54 9.62
N VAL A 328 4.62 -11.49 8.70
CA VAL A 328 5.74 -11.88 7.82
C VAL A 328 6.18 -10.70 6.94
N HIS A 329 5.23 -9.91 6.44
CA HIS A 329 5.51 -8.71 5.66
C HIS A 329 6.18 -7.59 6.48
N ARG A 330 5.84 -7.47 7.78
CA ARG A 330 6.47 -6.50 8.69
C ARG A 330 7.91 -6.89 9.01
N ILE A 331 8.14 -8.14 9.43
CA ILE A 331 9.48 -8.59 9.79
C ILE A 331 10.39 -8.70 8.57
N GLY A 332 9.83 -8.91 7.37
CA GLY A 332 10.56 -8.86 6.11
C GLY A 332 11.12 -7.47 5.73
N ARG A 333 11.03 -6.47 6.61
CA ARG A 333 11.75 -5.19 6.49
C ARG A 333 13.15 -5.24 7.11
N THR A 334 13.49 -6.33 7.77
CA THR A 334 14.82 -6.61 8.34
C THR A 334 15.34 -7.96 7.84
N GLY A 335 16.57 -8.33 8.13
CA GLY A 335 17.14 -9.64 7.80
C GLY A 335 17.27 -9.92 6.31
N ARG A 336 17.76 -8.97 5.51
CA ARG A 336 17.93 -9.08 4.06
C ARG A 336 19.39 -9.16 3.66
N ALA A 337 19.66 -9.75 2.48
CA ALA A 337 21.00 -9.82 1.86
C ALA A 337 22.10 -10.46 2.72
N GLY A 338 21.72 -11.39 3.64
CA GLY A 338 22.69 -12.14 4.46
C GLY A 338 23.00 -11.50 5.82
N GLU A 339 22.42 -10.34 6.13
CA GLU A 339 22.56 -9.73 7.46
C GLU A 339 21.46 -10.18 8.42
N VAL A 340 21.84 -10.41 9.68
CA VAL A 340 20.92 -10.83 10.75
C VAL A 340 20.12 -9.61 11.22
N GLY A 341 18.82 -9.59 10.94
CA GLY A 341 17.90 -8.57 11.42
C GLY A 341 17.12 -9.04 12.64
N LYS A 342 16.69 -8.12 13.49
CA LYS A 342 15.92 -8.42 14.70
C LYS A 342 14.50 -7.89 14.62
N ALA A 343 13.53 -8.78 14.83
CA ALA A 343 12.10 -8.45 14.92
C ALA A 343 11.61 -8.64 16.36
N ILE A 344 11.17 -7.56 16.96
CA ILE A 344 10.70 -7.54 18.35
C ILE A 344 9.20 -7.27 18.37
N SER A 345 8.45 -8.01 19.17
CA SER A 345 7.02 -7.79 19.35
C SER A 345 6.69 -7.50 20.81
N LEU A 346 6.04 -6.36 21.09
CA LEU A 346 5.53 -6.04 22.42
C LEU A 346 4.11 -6.60 22.52
N VAL A 347 3.93 -7.67 23.31
CA VAL A 347 2.68 -8.46 23.30
C VAL A 347 1.98 -8.36 24.64
N SER A 348 0.73 -7.90 24.63
CA SER A 348 -0.15 -7.90 25.80
C SER A 348 -1.05 -9.14 25.82
N ALA A 349 -1.57 -9.51 26.98
CA ALA A 349 -2.44 -10.68 27.13
C ALA A 349 -3.67 -10.66 26.20
N ILE A 350 -4.19 -9.47 25.88
CA ILE A 350 -5.33 -9.32 24.96
C ILE A 350 -4.97 -9.62 23.49
N GLU A 351 -3.69 -9.67 23.15
CA GLU A 351 -3.18 -9.98 21.80
C GLU A 351 -2.77 -11.46 21.64
N ALA A 352 -3.05 -12.30 22.65
CA ALA A 352 -2.75 -13.73 22.59
C ALA A 352 -3.36 -14.44 21.38
N PRO A 353 -4.59 -14.15 20.93
CA PRO A 353 -5.16 -14.78 19.74
C PRO A 353 -4.37 -14.46 18.45
N GLU A 354 -3.90 -13.21 18.29
CA GLU A 354 -3.06 -12.80 17.17
C GLU A 354 -1.69 -13.47 17.24
N LEU A 355 -1.07 -13.57 18.43
CA LEU A 355 0.19 -14.27 18.63
C LEU A 355 0.08 -15.73 18.20
N PHE A 356 -0.93 -16.46 18.68
CA PHE A 356 -1.12 -17.87 18.33
C PHE A 356 -1.37 -18.08 16.83
N ALA A 357 -2.06 -17.15 16.19
CA ALA A 357 -2.25 -17.18 14.73
C ALA A 357 -0.93 -16.98 13.96
N ILE A 358 -0.05 -16.10 14.47
CA ILE A 358 1.28 -15.85 13.90
C ILE A 358 2.18 -17.08 14.07
N GLU A 359 2.26 -17.63 15.28
CA GLU A 359 3.06 -18.82 15.57
C GLU A 359 2.59 -20.03 14.76
N ARG A 360 1.28 -20.18 14.58
CA ARG A 360 0.73 -21.20 13.69
C ARG A 360 1.09 -20.97 12.22
N LEU A 361 1.09 -19.72 11.74
CA LEU A 361 1.47 -19.40 10.36
C LEU A 361 2.96 -19.65 10.11
N THR A 362 3.80 -19.23 11.05
CA THR A 362 5.26 -19.36 10.95
C THR A 362 5.75 -20.76 11.31
N GLN A 363 4.91 -21.59 11.91
CA GLN A 363 5.23 -22.91 12.45
C GLN A 363 6.41 -22.86 13.43
N ALA A 364 6.49 -21.78 14.22
CA ALA A 364 7.51 -21.58 15.23
C ALA A 364 6.92 -20.86 16.45
N LEU A 365 7.29 -21.29 17.65
CA LEU A 365 7.03 -20.54 18.88
C LEU A 365 8.01 -19.36 18.96
N LEU A 366 7.51 -18.18 19.27
CA LEU A 366 8.34 -16.99 19.41
C LEU A 366 8.95 -16.94 20.83
N PRO A 367 10.29 -16.84 20.96
CA PRO A 367 10.95 -16.75 22.25
C PRO A 367 10.42 -15.58 23.09
N ARG A 368 10.09 -15.83 24.36
CA ARG A 368 9.61 -14.83 25.31
C ARG A 368 10.78 -14.29 26.12
N VAL A 369 10.94 -12.97 26.14
CA VAL A 369 11.98 -12.27 26.90
C VAL A 369 11.30 -11.37 27.92
N ASN A 370 11.65 -11.50 29.19
CA ASN A 370 11.16 -10.61 30.23
C ASN A 370 12.13 -9.43 30.40
N LEU A 371 11.57 -8.22 30.47
CA LEU A 371 12.33 -7.01 30.72
C LEU A 371 12.10 -6.56 32.17
N ALA A 372 13.15 -6.49 32.95
CA ALA A 372 13.07 -6.10 34.36
C ALA A 372 12.39 -4.74 34.55
N GLY A 373 11.40 -4.69 35.45
CA GLY A 373 10.56 -3.53 35.73
C GLY A 373 9.34 -3.38 34.81
N PHE A 374 9.14 -4.31 33.87
CA PHE A 374 8.00 -4.31 32.94
C PHE A 374 7.19 -5.62 32.99
N GLU A 375 7.32 -6.35 34.07
CA GLU A 375 6.54 -7.56 34.26
C GLU A 375 5.04 -7.27 34.08
N PRO A 376 4.34 -8.04 33.24
CA PRO A 376 2.93 -7.79 32.96
C PRO A 376 2.07 -8.19 34.18
N THR A 377 1.11 -7.34 34.51
CA THR A 377 0.10 -7.63 35.53
C THR A 377 -0.80 -8.78 35.07
N ASN A 378 -1.17 -8.80 33.80
CA ASN A 378 -1.90 -9.88 33.16
C ASN A 378 -0.92 -10.74 32.37
N GLN A 379 -0.67 -11.95 32.86
CA GLN A 379 0.25 -12.86 32.20
C GLN A 379 -0.23 -13.26 30.82
N LEU A 380 0.70 -13.25 29.85
CA LEU A 380 0.44 -13.75 28.51
C LEU A 380 0.28 -15.28 28.56
N PRO A 381 -0.87 -15.83 28.10
CA PRO A 381 -1.09 -17.26 28.08
C PRO A 381 0.02 -18.02 27.36
N GLU A 382 0.34 -19.24 27.81
CA GLU A 382 1.31 -20.09 27.14
C GLU A 382 0.86 -20.45 25.73
N SER A 383 1.79 -20.40 24.79
CA SER A 383 1.56 -20.80 23.40
C SER A 383 1.73 -22.31 23.26
N LYS A 384 0.81 -22.93 22.53
CA LYS A 384 0.95 -24.31 22.05
C LYS A 384 0.93 -24.30 20.54
N LEU A 385 1.99 -24.83 19.92
CA LEU A 385 2.11 -24.83 18.47
C LEU A 385 1.04 -25.74 17.85
N ASP A 386 0.15 -25.13 17.04
CA ASP A 386 -0.84 -25.88 16.25
C ASP A 386 -0.24 -26.25 14.88
N THR A 387 0.20 -27.51 14.77
CA THR A 387 0.81 -28.06 13.53
C THR A 387 -0.20 -28.52 12.49
N ARG A 388 -1.51 -28.42 12.77
CA ARG A 388 -2.54 -28.80 11.80
C ARG A 388 -2.49 -27.93 10.57
N PRO A 389 -2.62 -28.49 9.35
CA PRO A 389 -2.56 -27.69 8.13
C PRO A 389 -3.60 -26.57 8.13
N LEU A 390 -3.22 -25.39 7.63
CA LEU A 390 -4.11 -24.26 7.48
C LEU A 390 -5.22 -24.60 6.50
N LYS A 391 -6.46 -24.61 6.94
CA LYS A 391 -7.62 -24.79 6.05
C LYS A 391 -7.71 -23.58 5.11
N PRO A 392 -7.92 -23.77 3.78
CA PRO A 392 -8.14 -22.66 2.88
C PRO A 392 -9.31 -21.81 3.36
N LYS A 393 -9.15 -20.49 3.36
CA LYS A 393 -10.22 -19.54 3.73
C LYS A 393 -11.42 -19.77 2.81
N LYS A 394 -12.57 -20.13 3.36
CA LYS A 394 -13.81 -20.21 2.58
C LYS A 394 -14.10 -18.82 1.98
N PRO A 395 -14.47 -18.74 0.68
CA PRO A 395 -14.82 -17.44 0.09
C PRO A 395 -15.97 -16.82 0.89
N LYS A 396 -15.84 -15.54 1.25
CA LYS A 396 -16.90 -14.80 1.92
C LYS A 396 -18.12 -14.82 1.01
N LYS A 397 -19.25 -15.39 1.49
CA LYS A 397 -20.54 -15.29 0.80
C LYS A 397 -20.83 -13.81 0.52
N PRO A 398 -21.25 -13.44 -0.71
CA PRO A 398 -21.63 -12.06 -0.98
C PRO A 398 -22.75 -11.67 -0.01
N LYS A 399 -22.63 -10.53 0.66
CA LYS A 399 -23.72 -9.94 1.44
C LYS A 399 -24.91 -9.81 0.50
N LYS A 400 -26.02 -10.49 0.81
CA LYS A 400 -27.29 -10.28 0.15
C LYS A 400 -27.62 -8.79 0.30
N VAL A 401 -27.63 -8.07 -0.79
CA VAL A 401 -28.21 -6.73 -0.85
C VAL A 401 -29.71 -6.98 -0.77
N GLU A 402 -30.33 -6.62 0.34
CA GLU A 402 -31.79 -6.57 0.43
C GLU A 402 -32.24 -5.57 -0.62
N GLY A 403 -32.94 -6.09 -1.64
CA GLY A 403 -33.42 -5.32 -2.78
C GLY A 403 -34.51 -4.36 -2.34
N ALA A 404 -34.43 -3.16 -2.84
CA ALA A 404 -35.54 -2.21 -2.87
C ALA A 404 -36.77 -2.89 -3.51
N GLY A 405 -37.89 -2.86 -2.80
CA GLY A 405 -39.13 -3.48 -3.22
C GLY A 405 -39.63 -2.89 -4.54
N GLU A 406 -39.74 -3.70 -5.55
CA GLU A 406 -40.54 -3.41 -6.73
C GLU A 406 -42.01 -3.59 -6.39
N ASN A 407 -42.74 -2.48 -6.49
CA ASN A 407 -44.20 -2.42 -6.40
C ASN A 407 -44.78 -3.02 -7.68
N LYS A 408 -45.18 -4.30 -7.67
CA LYS A 408 -46.03 -4.90 -8.73
C LYS A 408 -47.48 -4.85 -8.30
N GLY A 409 -48.24 -3.92 -8.91
CA GLY A 409 -49.69 -3.95 -8.93
C GLY A 409 -50.19 -5.21 -9.60
N SER A 410 -50.99 -6.00 -8.91
CA SER A 410 -51.82 -7.03 -9.49
C SER A 410 -53.28 -6.72 -9.21
N ALA A 411 -54.04 -6.51 -10.27
CA ALA A 411 -55.48 -6.53 -10.27
C ALA A 411 -55.98 -7.89 -9.79
N ALA A 412 -56.92 -7.90 -8.88
CA ALA A 412 -57.65 -9.10 -8.51
C ALA A 412 -59.15 -8.85 -8.52
N GLU A 413 -59.82 -9.71 -9.26
CA GLU A 413 -61.24 -9.80 -9.42
C GLU A 413 -62.02 -10.06 -8.12
N ASN A 414 -63.20 -9.46 -8.07
CA ASN A 414 -64.28 -9.67 -7.09
C ASN A 414 -64.89 -11.07 -7.15
N LYS A 415 -65.13 -11.70 -6.00
CA LYS A 415 -66.34 -12.46 -5.71
C LYS A 415 -66.63 -12.54 -4.19
N PRO A 416 -67.93 -12.45 -3.76
CA PRO A 416 -68.33 -12.24 -2.37
C PRO A 416 -68.79 -13.51 -1.64
N LYS A 417 -68.65 -13.53 -0.30
CA LYS A 417 -69.53 -14.36 0.57
C LYS A 417 -69.63 -13.79 1.98
N ALA A 418 -70.87 -13.44 2.30
CA ALA A 418 -71.69 -13.42 3.53
C ALA A 418 -71.01 -13.86 4.85
N GLY A 419 -71.06 -13.02 5.90
CA GLY A 419 -72.11 -12.86 6.88
C GLY A 419 -71.72 -13.41 8.25
N HIS A 420 -71.58 -12.60 9.29
CA HIS A 420 -72.28 -12.67 10.57
C HIS A 420 -71.85 -11.54 11.55
N ARG A 421 -72.75 -10.75 11.89
CA ARG A 421 -73.26 -10.12 13.13
C ARG A 421 -72.41 -10.26 14.39
N GLY A 422 -72.26 -9.11 15.06
CA GLY A 422 -71.95 -9.00 16.48
C GLY A 422 -71.47 -7.56 16.85
N GLN A 423 -72.41 -6.72 17.20
CA GLN A 423 -72.25 -5.40 17.86
C GLN A 423 -72.24 -5.57 19.39
N PRO A 424 -72.22 -4.49 20.15
CA PRO A 424 -71.22 -3.42 20.41
C PRO A 424 -71.01 -3.15 21.92
N THR A 425 -70.11 -2.27 22.28
CA THR A 425 -70.15 -1.35 23.48
C THR A 425 -68.79 -0.69 23.57
N GLY A 426 -68.56 0.60 23.70
CA GLY A 426 -69.29 1.72 24.19
C GLY A 426 -68.38 2.50 25.17
N HIS A 427 -68.34 3.85 25.03
CA HIS A 427 -67.80 4.91 25.87
C HIS A 427 -66.43 5.46 25.47
N ALA A 428 -66.33 6.62 24.88
CA ALA A 428 -66.82 7.99 25.12
C ALA A 428 -65.87 8.85 25.98
N ARG A 429 -65.55 10.01 25.38
CA ARG A 429 -65.18 11.31 26.02
C ARG A 429 -63.71 11.49 26.44
N THR A 430 -63.05 12.62 26.19
CA THR A 430 -63.32 14.04 25.82
C THR A 430 -62.02 14.69 25.46
N ALA A 431 -61.87 15.36 24.39
CA ALA A 431 -61.91 16.79 24.02
C ALA A 431 -61.11 17.77 24.92
N LYS A 432 -60.16 18.48 24.30
CA LYS A 432 -60.04 19.96 24.14
C LYS A 432 -58.62 20.32 23.66
N LYS A 433 -58.54 20.97 22.50
CA LYS A 433 -58.35 22.41 22.20
C LYS A 433 -56.99 22.92 22.72
N GLY A 434 -56.20 23.54 21.94
CA GLY A 434 -56.12 24.51 20.87
C GLY A 434 -54.72 25.08 20.94
N GLY A 435 -54.15 25.64 20.01
CA GLY A 435 -54.22 26.74 19.11
C GLY A 435 -52.79 27.06 18.70
N THR A 436 -52.53 27.12 17.45
CA THR A 436 -52.30 28.18 16.46
C THR A 436 -51.05 29.06 16.58
N HIS A 437 -50.53 29.29 15.38
CA HIS A 437 -49.67 30.39 14.87
C HIS A 437 -48.16 30.24 15.09
N SER A 438 -47.29 30.52 14.19
CA SER A 438 -47.24 30.99 12.80
C SER A 438 -45.75 31.22 12.48
N ALA A 439 -45.29 30.86 11.31
CA ALA A 439 -44.08 31.44 10.70
C ALA A 439 -44.40 32.88 10.29
N PRO A 440 -43.47 33.80 10.08
CA PRO A 440 -42.69 33.81 8.85
C PRO A 440 -41.33 34.59 8.83
N LYS A 441 -40.64 34.37 7.69
CA LYS A 441 -39.86 35.32 6.85
C LYS A 441 -38.49 35.85 7.26
N LYS A 442 -37.54 35.60 6.30
CA LYS A 442 -36.35 36.41 5.97
C LYS A 442 -36.72 37.91 5.72
N PRO A 443 -35.71 38.83 5.81
CA PRO A 443 -35.11 39.27 4.55
C PRO A 443 -33.61 39.59 4.57
N ALA A 444 -33.12 39.74 3.33
CA ALA A 444 -31.82 40.19 2.90
C ALA A 444 -31.57 41.69 3.18
N ASN A 445 -30.31 42.12 3.31
CA ASN A 445 -29.72 43.12 2.39
C ASN A 445 -28.25 43.46 2.72
N ARG A 446 -27.49 43.65 1.68
CA ARG A 446 -26.20 44.35 1.57
C ARG A 446 -26.43 45.87 1.70
N PRO A 447 -25.38 46.75 1.94
CA PRO A 447 -24.55 47.17 0.82
C PRO A 447 -23.06 47.54 1.13
N ARG A 448 -22.30 47.62 0.04
CA ARG A 448 -21.04 48.24 -0.36
C ARG A 448 -20.66 49.61 0.29
N ARG A 449 -19.33 49.83 0.39
CA ARG A 449 -18.49 50.92 -0.16
C ARG A 449 -17.13 50.89 0.53
N SER A 450 -16.01 50.82 -0.13
CA SER A 450 -15.20 51.65 -1.05
C SER A 450 -14.17 52.56 -0.39
N SER A 451 -12.99 52.58 -1.01
CA SER A 451 -11.92 53.59 -1.05
C SER A 451 -10.86 53.48 0.07
N SER A 452 -9.56 53.67 -0.11
CA SER A 452 -8.73 54.25 -1.16
C SER A 452 -7.25 53.98 -0.86
N LYS A 453 -6.42 53.94 -1.89
CA LYS A 453 -4.94 54.04 -1.82
C LYS A 453 -4.52 55.48 -1.42
N PRO A 454 -3.24 55.76 -0.99
CA PRO A 454 -2.17 55.91 -1.96
C PRO A 454 -0.76 55.45 -1.49
N VAL A 455 0.03 55.05 -2.40
CA VAL A 455 1.39 55.30 -2.89
C VAL A 455 2.28 56.28 -2.09
N THR A 456 3.50 55.88 -1.74
CA THR A 456 4.71 56.69 -1.93
C THR A 456 5.95 55.79 -2.12
N LYS A 457 6.79 56.23 -3.03
CA LYS A 457 8.12 55.75 -3.45
C LYS A 457 9.21 56.26 -2.53
N SER A 458 10.34 55.54 -2.49
CA SER A 458 11.74 56.01 -2.71
C SER A 458 12.69 54.91 -2.26
N SER A 459 13.50 54.33 -3.08
CA SER A 459 14.72 54.71 -3.80
C SER A 459 16.00 54.42 -2.99
N SER A 460 16.90 53.63 -3.68
CA SER A 460 18.35 53.62 -3.68
C SER A 460 19.07 53.03 -2.45
N ALA A 461 20.16 52.28 -2.52
CA ALA A 461 21.21 52.05 -3.49
C ALA A 461 22.05 50.82 -3.06
N LYS A 462 22.67 50.15 -4.03
CA LYS A 462 23.90 49.36 -3.92
C LYS A 462 25.11 50.30 -3.72
N PRO A 463 26.38 49.91 -3.45
CA PRO A 463 27.03 48.60 -3.67
C PRO A 463 28.03 48.19 -2.54
N ILE A 464 28.52 47.03 -2.47
CA ILE A 464 29.86 46.48 -2.85
C ILE A 464 29.75 44.95 -2.80
#